data_2e585a8d213e00c17b3c9870f4e090cd
#
_entry.id   2e585a8d213e00c17b3c9870f4e090cd
#
_cell.length_a   1.000
_cell.length_b   1.000
_cell.length_c   1.000
_cell.angle_alpha   90.00
_cell.angle_beta   90.00
_cell.angle_gamma   90.00
#
_symmetry.space_group_name_H-M   'P 1'
#
loop_
_entity.id
_entity.type
_entity.pdbx_description
1 polymer ?
#
loop_
_entity_poly.entity_id
_entity_poly.type
_entity_poly.pdbx_seq_one_letter_code
_entity_poly.pdbx_strand_id
1 'polypeptide(L)'
;MKRRTFIAGTTAATLSLTLSKSLRAMQEKAKKSKYLETMGLQLWTVRNQLEEDEAKTLKAVADAGYKQVEMGRVIGSESIFKKAKELGMGVTSSFVDWQSVLGIKGKHPELKAIVAQAKEWQLEHLVFGYIGKGHRETVDLVKKTAAKANEFGSMCNDAGIKLCYHNHSFEFKPVDGDTTGFDVLMAELDNEKCKFELDVFWAKIGGWDPIETMRKLNGRISQVHLKDLKEGAKIEFDESAVPKDAFEECGDGSIDMAEVMKVAEEVGAEQCHVEQDQSPGPIESMAQSFKHLNGLGS
;
A
#
# COMPACT_ATOMS: atom_id res chain seq x y z
N MET A 1 -41.83 29.07 61.53
CA MET A 1 -40.91 27.97 61.21
C MET A 1 -40.82 27.85 59.69
N LYS A 2 -39.69 28.28 59.09
CA LYS A 2 -39.45 28.20 57.57
C LYS A 2 -38.57 27.01 57.35
N ARG A 3 -39.09 26.04 56.53
CA ARG A 3 -38.29 24.92 56.07
C ARG A 3 -37.43 25.38 54.85
N ARG A 4 -36.12 25.26 54.95
CA ARG A 4 -35.17 25.39 53.82
C ARG A 4 -35.00 24.03 53.18
N THR A 5 -35.42 23.91 51.93
CA THR A 5 -35.14 22.74 51.09
C THR A 5 -33.75 22.91 50.46
N PHE A 6 -32.86 21.96 50.72
CA PHE A 6 -31.55 21.87 50.09
C PHE A 6 -31.69 21.29 48.67
N ILE A 7 -31.25 22.04 47.69
CA ILE A 7 -31.00 21.51 46.33
C ILE A 7 -29.49 21.30 46.24
N ALA A 8 -29.05 20.07 46.37
CA ALA A 8 -27.70 19.67 46.05
C ALA A 8 -27.77 18.35 45.29
N GLY A 9 -27.31 18.31 44.07
CA GLY A 9 -27.04 17.04 43.41
C GLY A 9 -27.35 16.90 41.93
N THR A 10 -26.88 17.82 41.05
CA THR A 10 -26.94 17.54 39.62
C THR A 10 -25.67 17.95 38.81
N THR A 11 -24.68 18.51 39.47
CA THR A 11 -23.46 18.98 38.77
C THR A 11 -22.29 18.00 38.77
N ALA A 12 -22.31 16.95 39.59
CA ALA A 12 -21.20 16.00 39.68
C ALA A 12 -21.22 14.90 38.61
N ALA A 13 -22.42 14.52 38.11
CA ALA A 13 -22.55 13.42 37.15
C ALA A 13 -22.15 13.83 35.69
N THR A 14 -22.35 15.08 35.31
CA THR A 14 -21.98 15.60 33.97
C THR A 14 -20.48 15.86 33.84
N LEU A 15 -19.77 16.24 34.88
CA LEU A 15 -18.32 16.40 34.84
C LEU A 15 -17.57 15.06 34.74
N SER A 16 -18.06 14.00 35.36
CA SER A 16 -17.41 12.67 35.31
C SER A 16 -17.56 12.01 33.91
N LEU A 17 -18.67 12.23 33.22
CA LEU A 17 -18.90 11.71 31.88
C LEU A 17 -18.07 12.42 30.77
N THR A 18 -17.82 13.72 30.95
CA THR A 18 -16.97 14.48 30.04
C THR A 18 -15.49 14.18 30.27
N LEU A 19 -15.03 13.98 31.48
CA LEU A 19 -13.66 13.54 31.77
C LEU A 19 -13.39 12.11 31.25
N SER A 20 -14.36 11.20 31.38
CA SER A 20 -14.19 9.84 30.88
C SER A 20 -14.15 9.77 29.34
N LYS A 21 -14.90 10.63 28.65
CA LYS A 21 -14.83 10.75 27.18
C LYS A 21 -13.53 11.39 26.70
N SER A 22 -13.04 12.41 27.40
CA SER A 22 -11.76 13.04 27.05
C SER A 22 -10.56 12.12 27.38
N LEU A 23 -10.60 11.36 28.48
CA LEU A 23 -9.60 10.36 28.81
C LEU A 23 -9.61 9.17 27.81
N ARG A 24 -10.80 8.71 27.36
CA ARG A 24 -10.89 7.72 26.30
C ARG A 24 -10.35 8.25 24.98
N ALA A 25 -10.72 9.48 24.57
CA ALA A 25 -10.18 10.11 23.36
C ALA A 25 -8.67 10.36 23.45
N MET A 26 -8.12 10.64 24.63
CA MET A 26 -6.67 10.74 24.86
C MET A 26 -5.99 9.35 24.89
N GLN A 27 -6.66 8.31 25.37
CA GLN A 27 -6.17 6.92 25.29
C GLN A 27 -6.27 6.33 23.88
N GLU A 28 -7.28 6.71 23.08
CA GLU A 28 -7.36 6.36 21.66
C GLU A 28 -6.29 7.06 20.81
N LYS A 29 -5.87 8.29 21.19
CA LYS A 29 -4.74 8.98 20.55
C LYS A 29 -3.37 8.36 20.82
N ALA A 30 -3.24 7.49 21.80
CA ALA A 30 -1.96 6.95 22.25
C ALA A 30 -1.65 5.52 21.75
N LYS A 31 -2.53 4.92 20.92
CA LYS A 31 -2.22 3.61 20.35
C LYS A 31 -1.42 3.81 19.06
N LYS A 32 -0.13 3.50 19.13
CA LYS A 32 0.73 3.46 17.93
C LYS A 32 0.11 2.53 16.89
N SER A 33 0.12 2.95 15.63
CA SER A 33 -0.27 2.05 14.54
C SER A 33 0.62 0.80 14.54
N LYS A 34 0.01 -0.38 14.37
CA LYS A 34 0.71 -1.67 14.27
C LYS A 34 1.76 -1.67 13.16
N TYR A 35 1.54 -0.88 12.10
CA TYR A 35 2.45 -0.83 10.95
C TYR A 35 3.80 -0.19 11.27
N LEU A 36 3.93 0.63 12.32
CA LEU A 36 5.20 1.24 12.69
C LEU A 36 6.25 0.23 13.14
N GLU A 37 5.81 -0.93 13.65
CA GLU A 37 6.71 -2.02 14.05
C GLU A 37 7.18 -2.86 12.86
N THR A 38 6.48 -2.80 11.72
CA THR A 38 6.72 -3.61 10.52
C THR A 38 6.80 -2.78 9.25
N MET A 39 6.94 -1.44 9.36
CA MET A 39 6.94 -0.54 8.19
C MET A 39 7.92 -0.99 7.13
N GLY A 40 7.41 -1.19 5.92
CA GLY A 40 8.18 -1.61 4.76
C GLY A 40 8.55 -0.47 3.83
N LEU A 41 9.53 -0.73 2.97
CA LEU A 41 9.86 0.11 1.82
C LEU A 41 9.69 -0.72 0.54
N GLN A 42 8.93 -0.18 -0.42
CA GLN A 42 8.95 -0.71 -1.80
C GLN A 42 10.27 -0.26 -2.47
N LEU A 43 11.05 -1.23 -2.91
CA LEU A 43 12.42 -0.99 -3.39
C LEU A 43 12.50 -0.25 -4.74
N TRP A 44 11.37 -0.07 -5.43
CA TRP A 44 11.32 0.80 -6.59
C TRP A 44 11.73 2.24 -6.27
N THR A 45 11.48 2.68 -5.05
CA THR A 45 11.91 3.99 -4.52
C THR A 45 13.41 4.24 -4.70
N VAL A 46 14.22 3.21 -4.48
CA VAL A 46 15.69 3.27 -4.49
C VAL A 46 16.31 2.44 -5.62
N ARG A 47 15.55 2.17 -6.68
CA ARG A 47 15.95 1.27 -7.79
C ARG A 47 17.30 1.62 -8.43
N ASN A 48 17.55 2.92 -8.66
CA ASN A 48 18.81 3.36 -9.28
C ASN A 48 19.99 3.16 -8.33
N GLN A 49 19.81 3.44 -7.03
CA GLN A 49 20.83 3.24 -6.00
C GLN A 49 21.13 1.75 -5.77
N LEU A 50 20.13 0.88 -5.92
CA LEU A 50 20.33 -0.58 -5.89
C LEU A 50 21.17 -1.06 -7.08
N GLU A 51 20.99 -0.48 -8.27
CA GLU A 51 21.81 -0.79 -9.43
C GLU A 51 23.27 -0.31 -9.26
N GLU A 52 23.48 0.80 -8.56
CA GLU A 52 24.81 1.37 -8.30
C GLU A 52 25.56 0.58 -7.21
N ASP A 53 24.91 0.36 -6.05
CA ASP A 53 25.48 -0.37 -4.90
C ASP A 53 24.34 -0.96 -4.04
N GLU A 54 24.00 -2.20 -4.33
CA GLU A 54 22.94 -2.93 -3.64
C GLU A 54 23.15 -3.02 -2.13
N ALA A 55 24.37 -3.33 -1.70
CA ALA A 55 24.66 -3.56 -0.28
C ALA A 55 24.58 -2.25 0.53
N LYS A 56 25.11 -1.17 -0.02
CA LYS A 56 25.06 0.17 0.59
C LYS A 56 23.63 0.67 0.65
N THR A 57 22.87 0.49 -0.41
CA THR A 57 21.47 0.93 -0.50
C THR A 57 20.58 0.21 0.50
N LEU A 58 20.65 -1.13 0.56
CA LEU A 58 19.87 -1.90 1.54
C LEU A 58 20.29 -1.58 2.99
N LYS A 59 21.59 -1.30 3.23
CA LYS A 59 22.02 -0.81 4.53
C LYS A 59 21.37 0.54 4.88
N ALA A 60 21.30 1.47 3.93
CA ALA A 60 20.66 2.78 4.15
C ALA A 60 19.17 2.63 4.46
N VAL A 61 18.48 1.69 3.80
CA VAL A 61 17.08 1.36 4.11
C VAL A 61 16.93 0.87 5.55
N ALA A 62 17.78 -0.07 5.99
CA ALA A 62 17.76 -0.58 7.36
C ALA A 62 18.12 0.52 8.39
N ASP A 63 19.13 1.35 8.10
CA ASP A 63 19.57 2.46 8.96
C ASP A 63 18.46 3.54 9.10
N ALA A 64 17.66 3.77 8.06
CA ALA A 64 16.49 4.67 8.12
C ALA A 64 15.39 4.16 9.06
N GLY A 65 15.38 2.88 9.39
CA GLY A 65 14.49 2.27 10.37
C GLY A 65 13.47 1.30 9.81
N TYR A 66 13.40 1.10 8.49
CA TYR A 66 12.50 0.14 7.86
C TYR A 66 12.76 -1.27 8.36
N LYS A 67 11.69 -2.02 8.55
CA LYS A 67 11.72 -3.38 9.13
C LYS A 67 11.57 -4.48 8.09
N GLN A 68 11.10 -4.11 6.92
CA GLN A 68 10.95 -5.01 5.78
C GLN A 68 11.10 -4.26 4.46
N VAL A 69 11.26 -5.01 3.40
CA VAL A 69 11.26 -4.50 2.02
C VAL A 69 10.29 -5.30 1.16
N GLU A 70 9.68 -4.61 0.22
CA GLU A 70 8.96 -5.21 -0.88
C GLU A 70 9.83 -5.14 -2.14
N MET A 71 10.00 -6.29 -2.80
CA MET A 71 10.88 -6.39 -3.96
C MET A 71 10.12 -6.10 -5.27
N GLY A 72 10.81 -5.53 -6.26
CA GLY A 72 10.24 -5.28 -7.58
C GLY A 72 10.05 -6.53 -8.44
N ARG A 73 10.67 -7.66 -8.08
CA ARG A 73 10.54 -8.97 -8.74
C ARG A 73 11.10 -10.09 -7.88
N VAL A 74 10.61 -11.31 -8.10
CA VAL A 74 11.12 -12.50 -7.41
C VAL A 74 12.38 -13.04 -8.12
N ILE A 75 12.25 -13.42 -9.37
CA ILE A 75 13.34 -14.05 -10.12
C ILE A 75 14.44 -13.03 -10.42
N GLY A 76 15.67 -13.37 -10.05
CA GLY A 76 16.85 -12.51 -10.21
C GLY A 76 17.04 -11.50 -9.07
N SER A 77 16.38 -11.70 -7.91
CA SER A 77 16.55 -10.86 -6.72
C SER A 77 17.15 -11.61 -5.52
N GLU A 78 17.87 -12.72 -5.76
CA GLU A 78 18.45 -13.57 -4.73
C GLU A 78 19.44 -12.81 -3.85
N SER A 79 20.24 -11.90 -4.43
CA SER A 79 21.21 -11.06 -3.68
C SER A 79 20.48 -10.09 -2.76
N ILE A 80 19.45 -9.40 -3.28
CA ILE A 80 18.61 -8.46 -2.51
C ILE A 80 17.93 -9.19 -1.34
N PHE A 81 17.32 -10.34 -1.60
CA PHE A 81 16.66 -11.15 -0.58
C PHE A 81 17.63 -11.53 0.53
N LYS A 82 18.79 -12.12 0.16
CA LYS A 82 19.82 -12.52 1.11
C LYS A 82 20.33 -11.33 1.91
N LYS A 83 20.64 -10.22 1.25
CA LYS A 83 21.19 -9.03 1.90
C LYS A 83 20.18 -8.37 2.86
N ALA A 84 18.93 -8.29 2.49
CA ALA A 84 17.87 -7.78 3.38
C ALA A 84 17.77 -8.64 4.66
N LYS A 85 17.81 -9.97 4.53
CA LYS A 85 17.79 -10.90 5.67
C LYS A 85 19.04 -10.75 6.55
N GLU A 86 20.23 -10.58 5.96
CA GLU A 86 21.48 -10.32 6.70
C GLU A 86 21.42 -9.04 7.53
N LEU A 87 20.69 -8.03 7.03
CA LEU A 87 20.47 -6.76 7.73
C LEU A 87 19.30 -6.81 8.74
N GLY A 88 18.67 -7.97 8.91
CA GLY A 88 17.56 -8.16 9.85
C GLY A 88 16.22 -7.62 9.35
N MET A 89 16.12 -7.29 8.05
CA MET A 89 14.86 -6.88 7.45
C MET A 89 14.02 -8.09 6.99
N GLY A 90 12.70 -8.00 7.13
CA GLY A 90 11.76 -8.93 6.51
C GLY A 90 11.73 -8.73 4.99
N VAL A 91 11.42 -9.80 4.27
CA VAL A 91 11.02 -9.75 2.86
C VAL A 91 9.74 -10.58 2.79
N THR A 92 8.60 -9.92 2.76
CA THR A 92 7.29 -10.58 2.87
C THR A 92 6.47 -10.45 1.60
N SER A 93 6.85 -9.52 0.72
CA SER A 93 6.13 -9.19 -0.50
C SER A 93 7.09 -8.95 -1.68
N SER A 94 6.64 -9.28 -2.87
CA SER A 94 7.34 -8.99 -4.12
C SER A 94 6.38 -8.81 -5.28
N PHE A 95 6.67 -7.84 -6.13
CA PHE A 95 6.01 -7.72 -7.43
C PHE A 95 6.33 -8.91 -8.33
N VAL A 96 5.44 -9.16 -9.29
CA VAL A 96 5.60 -10.15 -10.34
C VAL A 96 5.54 -9.49 -11.71
N ASP A 97 6.23 -10.12 -12.67
CA ASP A 97 6.18 -9.69 -14.05
C ASP A 97 4.75 -9.82 -14.59
N TRP A 98 4.17 -8.69 -14.99
CA TRP A 98 2.78 -8.65 -15.47
C TRP A 98 2.58 -9.42 -16.78
N GLN A 99 3.63 -9.50 -17.61
CA GLN A 99 3.59 -10.25 -18.86
C GLN A 99 3.46 -11.74 -18.58
N SER A 100 4.12 -12.23 -17.53
CA SER A 100 3.97 -13.61 -17.05
C SER A 100 2.53 -13.89 -16.62
N VAL A 101 1.92 -12.99 -15.85
CA VAL A 101 0.53 -13.14 -15.39
C VAL A 101 -0.46 -13.18 -16.55
N LEU A 102 -0.28 -12.30 -17.53
CA LEU A 102 -1.16 -12.24 -18.71
C LEU A 102 -0.82 -13.28 -19.78
N GLY A 103 0.26 -14.06 -19.62
CA GLY A 103 0.67 -15.06 -20.60
C GLY A 103 1.16 -14.46 -21.91
N ILE A 104 1.78 -13.26 -21.85
CA ILE A 104 2.34 -12.60 -23.03
C ILE A 104 3.54 -13.40 -23.55
N LYS A 105 3.61 -13.59 -24.86
CA LYS A 105 4.73 -14.29 -25.48
C LYS A 105 6.01 -13.47 -25.33
N GLY A 106 7.09 -14.11 -24.87
CA GLY A 106 8.38 -13.47 -24.66
C GLY A 106 9.28 -14.23 -23.69
N LYS A 107 10.39 -13.60 -23.32
CA LYS A 107 11.30 -14.14 -22.30
C LYS A 107 10.88 -13.60 -20.93
N HIS A 108 9.80 -14.14 -20.40
CA HIS A 108 9.30 -13.82 -19.07
C HIS A 108 9.43 -15.04 -18.14
N PRO A 109 9.60 -14.83 -16.85
CA PRO A 109 9.64 -15.94 -15.89
C PRO A 109 8.34 -16.76 -15.91
N GLU A 110 8.46 -18.07 -15.81
CA GLU A 110 7.30 -18.95 -15.65
C GLU A 110 6.64 -18.73 -14.29
N LEU A 111 5.30 -18.60 -14.26
CA LEU A 111 4.54 -18.40 -13.01
C LEU A 111 4.85 -19.46 -11.94
N LYS A 112 5.01 -20.72 -12.37
CA LYS A 112 5.38 -21.80 -11.46
C LYS A 112 6.74 -21.60 -10.82
N ALA A 113 7.72 -21.07 -11.55
CA ALA A 113 9.04 -20.77 -11.02
C ALA A 113 8.98 -19.59 -10.01
N ILE A 114 8.21 -18.54 -10.34
CA ILE A 114 7.96 -17.42 -9.43
C ILE A 114 7.36 -17.91 -8.11
N VAL A 115 6.29 -18.70 -8.18
CA VAL A 115 5.60 -19.22 -6.98
C VAL A 115 6.50 -20.17 -6.17
N ALA A 116 7.27 -21.03 -6.85
CA ALA A 116 8.20 -21.94 -6.17
C ALA A 116 9.28 -21.16 -5.40
N GLN A 117 9.89 -20.14 -6.01
CA GLN A 117 10.89 -19.29 -5.36
C GLN A 117 10.29 -18.46 -4.24
N ALA A 118 9.10 -17.88 -4.44
CA ALA A 118 8.38 -17.12 -3.41
C ALA A 118 8.07 -18.01 -2.19
N LYS A 119 7.67 -19.24 -2.41
CA LYS A 119 7.43 -20.23 -1.35
C LYS A 119 8.70 -20.62 -0.60
N GLU A 120 9.81 -20.84 -1.31
CA GLU A 120 11.13 -21.09 -0.71
C GLU A 120 11.56 -19.94 0.20
N TRP A 121 11.32 -18.70 -0.23
CA TRP A 121 11.64 -17.49 0.54
C TRP A 121 10.60 -17.15 1.60
N GLN A 122 9.53 -17.92 1.70
CA GLN A 122 8.42 -17.70 2.65
C GLN A 122 7.77 -16.32 2.47
N LEU A 123 7.62 -15.87 1.21
CA LEU A 123 6.87 -14.65 0.95
C LEU A 123 5.40 -14.87 1.31
N GLU A 124 4.78 -13.87 1.90
CA GLU A 124 3.36 -13.86 2.26
C GLU A 124 2.50 -13.38 1.09
N HIS A 125 3.07 -12.48 0.26
CA HIS A 125 2.37 -11.81 -0.83
C HIS A 125 3.17 -11.83 -2.13
N LEU A 126 2.44 -11.99 -3.24
CA LEU A 126 2.88 -11.66 -4.59
C LEU A 126 1.98 -10.56 -5.13
N VAL A 127 2.55 -9.58 -5.83
CA VAL A 127 1.84 -8.38 -6.29
C VAL A 127 1.81 -8.31 -7.79
N PHE A 128 0.60 -8.32 -8.37
CA PHE A 128 0.37 -8.01 -9.77
C PHE A 128 0.13 -6.50 -9.91
N GLY A 129 1.19 -5.76 -10.19
CA GLY A 129 1.22 -4.31 -10.03
C GLY A 129 1.20 -3.50 -11.32
N TYR A 130 0.95 -4.11 -12.47
CA TYR A 130 0.88 -3.35 -13.73
C TYR A 130 0.05 -4.07 -14.79
N ILE A 131 -0.64 -3.30 -15.61
CA ILE A 131 -1.31 -3.78 -16.81
C ILE A 131 -0.81 -2.96 -18.00
N GLY A 132 -0.13 -3.58 -18.95
CA GLY A 132 0.37 -2.89 -20.14
C GLY A 132 -0.75 -2.29 -21.00
N LYS A 133 -0.44 -1.19 -21.70
CA LYS A 133 -1.34 -0.63 -22.73
C LYS A 133 -1.72 -1.75 -23.72
N GLY A 134 -2.96 -1.77 -24.20
CA GLY A 134 -3.52 -2.88 -25.02
C GLY A 134 -4.18 -3.99 -24.19
N HIS A 135 -4.11 -3.96 -22.88
CA HIS A 135 -4.76 -4.93 -21.98
C HIS A 135 -5.69 -4.27 -20.95
N ARG A 136 -5.91 -2.95 -21.02
CA ARG A 136 -6.62 -2.16 -20.01
C ARG A 136 -7.61 -1.11 -20.53
N GLU A 137 -7.70 -0.91 -21.87
CA GLU A 137 -8.47 0.22 -22.44
C GLU A 137 -9.96 -0.01 -22.58
N THR A 138 -10.46 -1.22 -22.39
CA THR A 138 -11.88 -1.55 -22.49
C THR A 138 -12.32 -2.46 -21.35
N VAL A 139 -13.62 -2.46 -21.05
CA VAL A 139 -14.22 -3.37 -20.06
C VAL A 139 -13.83 -4.84 -20.32
N ASP A 140 -13.90 -5.30 -21.58
CA ASP A 140 -13.58 -6.68 -21.93
C ASP A 140 -12.10 -7.01 -21.72
N LEU A 141 -11.19 -6.06 -21.96
CA LEU A 141 -9.77 -6.26 -21.71
C LEU A 141 -9.47 -6.34 -20.21
N VAL A 142 -10.06 -5.46 -19.42
CA VAL A 142 -9.92 -5.49 -17.96
C VAL A 142 -10.50 -6.78 -17.37
N LYS A 143 -11.66 -7.26 -17.86
CA LYS A 143 -12.24 -8.54 -17.45
C LYS A 143 -11.31 -9.72 -17.74
N LYS A 144 -10.71 -9.75 -18.93
CA LYS A 144 -9.71 -10.78 -19.29
C LYS A 144 -8.49 -10.74 -18.37
N THR A 145 -8.03 -9.55 -18.05
CA THR A 145 -6.92 -9.34 -17.10
C THR A 145 -7.28 -9.84 -15.70
N ALA A 146 -8.46 -9.51 -15.20
CA ALA A 146 -8.95 -9.99 -13.90
C ALA A 146 -9.09 -11.52 -13.86
N ALA A 147 -9.57 -12.13 -14.95
CA ALA A 147 -9.65 -13.59 -15.06
C ALA A 147 -8.25 -14.24 -14.95
N LYS A 148 -7.22 -13.65 -15.60
CA LYS A 148 -5.82 -14.12 -15.49
C LYS A 148 -5.26 -13.93 -14.08
N ALA A 149 -5.56 -12.82 -13.45
CA ALA A 149 -5.18 -12.59 -12.06
C ALA A 149 -5.83 -13.63 -11.12
N ASN A 150 -7.11 -13.95 -11.31
CA ASN A 150 -7.80 -15.00 -10.55
C ASN A 150 -7.21 -16.41 -10.77
N GLU A 151 -6.81 -16.74 -12.02
CA GLU A 151 -6.11 -17.99 -12.33
C GLU A 151 -4.77 -18.06 -11.56
N PHE A 152 -4.00 -16.98 -11.60
CA PHE A 152 -2.72 -16.90 -10.90
C PHE A 152 -2.91 -16.89 -9.37
N GLY A 153 -3.91 -16.19 -8.87
CA GLY A 153 -4.26 -16.18 -7.45
C GLY A 153 -4.59 -17.57 -6.90
N SER A 154 -5.26 -18.41 -7.70
CA SER A 154 -5.48 -19.80 -7.31
C SER A 154 -4.16 -20.58 -7.16
N MET A 155 -3.19 -20.35 -8.08
CA MET A 155 -1.86 -20.97 -7.99
C MET A 155 -1.09 -20.47 -6.75
N CYS A 156 -1.20 -19.19 -6.42
CA CYS A 156 -0.59 -18.61 -5.22
C CYS A 156 -1.19 -19.22 -3.95
N ASN A 157 -2.52 -19.33 -3.88
CA ASN A 157 -3.23 -19.93 -2.75
C ASN A 157 -2.82 -21.39 -2.49
N ASP A 158 -2.64 -22.19 -3.54
CA ASP A 158 -2.14 -23.58 -3.44
C ASP A 158 -0.73 -23.65 -2.82
N ALA A 159 0.03 -22.56 -2.93
CA ALA A 159 1.35 -22.43 -2.31
C ALA A 159 1.31 -21.79 -0.91
N GLY A 160 0.17 -21.31 -0.46
CA GLY A 160 -0.01 -20.56 0.80
C GLY A 160 0.39 -19.09 0.72
N ILE A 161 0.40 -18.52 -0.49
CA ILE A 161 0.78 -17.12 -0.77
C ILE A 161 -0.46 -16.36 -1.23
N LYS A 162 -0.64 -15.13 -0.78
CA LYS A 162 -1.72 -14.25 -1.24
C LYS A 162 -1.29 -13.50 -2.49
N LEU A 163 -2.16 -13.45 -3.51
CA LEU A 163 -1.97 -12.52 -4.61
C LEU A 163 -2.65 -11.19 -4.28
N CYS A 164 -1.96 -10.08 -4.54
CA CYS A 164 -2.52 -8.73 -4.49
C CYS A 164 -2.50 -8.07 -5.86
N TYR A 165 -3.52 -7.28 -6.16
CA TYR A 165 -3.52 -6.35 -7.29
C TYR A 165 -3.13 -4.97 -6.80
N HIS A 166 -2.11 -4.36 -7.39
CA HIS A 166 -1.67 -3.00 -7.10
C HIS A 166 -2.15 -2.06 -8.21
N ASN A 167 -2.75 -0.93 -7.83
CA ASN A 167 -3.27 0.05 -8.78
C ASN A 167 -2.25 1.15 -9.09
N HIS A 168 -2.39 1.67 -10.30
CA HIS A 168 -1.89 2.98 -10.73
C HIS A 168 -3.05 3.95 -10.95
N SER A 169 -2.80 5.08 -11.62
CA SER A 169 -3.85 6.04 -11.94
C SER A 169 -4.71 5.65 -13.14
N PHE A 170 -4.20 4.84 -14.04
CA PHE A 170 -4.89 4.47 -15.27
C PHE A 170 -6.14 3.61 -15.05
N GLU A 171 -6.23 2.89 -13.92
CA GLU A 171 -7.42 2.12 -13.60
C GLU A 171 -8.61 3.01 -13.26
N PHE A 172 -8.37 4.23 -12.82
CA PHE A 172 -9.43 5.19 -12.48
C PHE A 172 -9.95 5.96 -13.70
N LYS A 173 -9.34 5.75 -14.88
CA LYS A 173 -9.85 6.26 -16.15
C LYS A 173 -11.14 5.55 -16.54
N PRO A 174 -12.19 6.29 -16.99
CA PRO A 174 -13.36 5.67 -17.57
C PRO A 174 -13.02 4.82 -18.80
N VAL A 175 -13.56 3.59 -18.85
CA VAL A 175 -13.41 2.64 -19.97
C VAL A 175 -14.70 2.39 -20.71
N ASP A 176 -15.87 2.73 -20.09
CA ASP A 176 -17.20 2.72 -20.71
C ASP A 176 -18.16 3.61 -19.89
N GLY A 177 -18.66 4.70 -20.49
CA GLY A 177 -19.44 5.69 -19.76
C GLY A 177 -18.67 6.20 -18.54
N ASP A 178 -19.30 6.11 -17.36
CA ASP A 178 -18.66 6.47 -16.09
C ASP A 178 -17.95 5.28 -15.40
N THR A 179 -18.02 4.09 -16.00
CA THR A 179 -17.36 2.88 -15.44
C THR A 179 -15.87 2.96 -15.65
N THR A 180 -15.10 2.88 -14.57
CA THR A 180 -13.63 2.88 -14.59
C THR A 180 -13.06 1.46 -14.71
N GLY A 181 -11.80 1.35 -15.10
CA GLY A 181 -11.08 0.06 -15.05
C GLY A 181 -11.03 -0.51 -13.63
N PHE A 182 -10.93 0.37 -12.62
CA PHE A 182 -10.91 -0.04 -11.22
C PHE A 182 -12.27 -0.60 -10.75
N ASP A 183 -13.40 -0.02 -11.21
CA ASP A 183 -14.73 -0.59 -10.96
C ASP A 183 -14.85 -2.01 -11.53
N VAL A 184 -14.34 -2.22 -12.74
CA VAL A 184 -14.33 -3.56 -13.35
C VAL A 184 -13.47 -4.53 -12.56
N LEU A 185 -12.27 -4.12 -12.14
CA LEU A 185 -11.39 -4.94 -11.29
C LEU A 185 -12.06 -5.28 -9.95
N MET A 186 -12.70 -4.31 -9.31
CA MET A 186 -13.45 -4.56 -8.07
C MET A 186 -14.58 -5.59 -8.26
N ALA A 187 -15.23 -5.59 -9.42
CA ALA A 187 -16.31 -6.52 -9.72
C ALA A 187 -15.83 -7.94 -10.08
N GLU A 188 -14.70 -8.05 -10.80
CA GLU A 188 -14.26 -9.29 -11.44
C GLU A 188 -13.17 -10.04 -10.65
N LEU A 189 -12.40 -9.35 -9.80
CA LEU A 189 -11.41 -10.01 -8.94
C LEU A 189 -12.12 -10.76 -7.81
N ASP A 190 -11.89 -12.05 -7.75
CA ASP A 190 -12.38 -12.94 -6.70
C ASP A 190 -11.59 -12.66 -5.40
N ASN A 191 -12.30 -12.24 -4.35
CA ASN A 191 -11.71 -11.87 -3.08
C ASN A 191 -10.92 -12.99 -2.40
N GLU A 192 -11.24 -14.25 -2.68
CA GLU A 192 -10.49 -15.39 -2.15
C GLU A 192 -9.23 -15.71 -2.95
N LYS A 193 -9.08 -15.11 -4.14
CA LYS A 193 -7.96 -15.38 -5.04
C LYS A 193 -7.02 -14.19 -5.20
N CYS A 194 -7.57 -12.98 -5.17
CA CYS A 194 -6.79 -11.76 -5.37
C CYS A 194 -7.31 -10.65 -4.46
N LYS A 195 -6.48 -10.22 -3.53
CA LYS A 195 -6.70 -9.04 -2.70
C LYS A 195 -6.23 -7.78 -3.42
N PHE A 196 -6.36 -6.63 -2.76
CA PHE A 196 -5.78 -5.38 -3.25
C PHE A 196 -4.57 -5.00 -2.40
N GLU A 197 -3.56 -4.48 -3.08
CA GLU A 197 -2.56 -3.60 -2.53
C GLU A 197 -2.90 -2.19 -3.02
N LEU A 198 -3.57 -1.42 -2.17
CA LEU A 198 -4.02 -0.09 -2.58
C LEU A 198 -2.88 0.92 -2.46
N ASP A 199 -2.53 1.55 -3.58
CA ASP A 199 -1.69 2.73 -3.60
C ASP A 199 -2.54 4.00 -3.48
N VAL A 200 -2.33 4.74 -2.39
CA VAL A 200 -3.14 5.92 -2.05
C VAL A 200 -2.85 7.13 -2.93
N PHE A 201 -1.60 7.29 -3.41
CA PHE A 201 -1.21 8.34 -4.35
C PHE A 201 -1.89 8.15 -5.70
N TRP A 202 -1.77 6.94 -6.25
CA TRP A 202 -2.34 6.63 -7.55
C TRP A 202 -3.86 6.70 -7.55
N ALA A 203 -4.53 6.33 -6.46
CA ALA A 203 -5.96 6.52 -6.30
C ALA A 203 -6.31 8.01 -6.31
N LYS A 204 -5.58 8.84 -5.54
CA LYS A 204 -5.85 10.28 -5.41
C LYS A 204 -5.60 11.03 -6.71
N ILE A 205 -4.48 10.80 -7.38
CA ILE A 205 -4.20 11.46 -8.67
C ILE A 205 -5.11 10.95 -9.79
N GLY A 206 -5.63 9.72 -9.67
CA GLY A 206 -6.69 9.17 -10.50
C GLY A 206 -8.09 9.75 -10.21
N GLY A 207 -8.20 10.69 -9.27
CA GLY A 207 -9.43 11.42 -8.97
C GLY A 207 -10.34 10.74 -7.95
N TRP A 208 -9.88 9.67 -7.29
CA TRP A 208 -10.63 8.99 -6.24
C TRP A 208 -10.08 9.34 -4.85
N ASP A 209 -10.97 9.45 -3.87
CA ASP A 209 -10.55 9.58 -2.47
C ASP A 209 -10.01 8.25 -1.96
N PRO A 210 -8.73 8.18 -1.51
CA PRO A 210 -8.13 6.93 -1.06
C PRO A 210 -8.82 6.34 0.18
N ILE A 211 -9.29 7.18 1.11
CA ILE A 211 -9.97 6.74 2.33
C ILE A 211 -11.32 6.10 2.00
N GLU A 212 -12.10 6.75 1.13
CA GLU A 212 -13.37 6.19 0.66
C GLU A 212 -13.15 4.89 -0.13
N THR A 213 -12.10 4.85 -0.95
CA THR A 213 -11.71 3.66 -1.72
C THR A 213 -11.35 2.50 -0.80
N MET A 214 -10.56 2.75 0.25
CA MET A 214 -10.24 1.75 1.27
C MET A 214 -11.51 1.20 1.93
N ARG A 215 -12.45 2.07 2.31
CA ARG A 215 -13.71 1.64 2.92
C ARG A 215 -14.59 0.83 1.97
N LYS A 216 -14.62 1.17 0.67
CA LYS A 216 -15.30 0.36 -0.35
C LYS A 216 -14.69 -1.04 -0.47
N LEU A 217 -13.39 -1.16 -0.28
CA LEU A 217 -12.64 -2.41 -0.36
C LEU A 217 -12.52 -3.14 0.99
N ASN A 218 -13.34 -2.83 1.99
CA ASN A 218 -13.29 -3.45 3.31
C ASN A 218 -13.23 -4.98 3.24
N GLY A 219 -12.23 -5.58 3.90
CA GLY A 219 -11.94 -7.02 3.89
C GLY A 219 -11.29 -7.53 2.58
N ARG A 220 -10.99 -6.63 1.63
CA ARG A 220 -10.37 -6.97 0.35
C ARG A 220 -8.95 -6.40 0.20
N ILE A 221 -8.50 -5.54 1.12
CA ILE A 221 -7.16 -4.96 1.11
C ILE A 221 -6.25 -5.83 1.98
N SER A 222 -5.13 -6.27 1.43
CA SER A 222 -4.08 -6.98 2.16
C SER A 222 -2.88 -6.06 2.45
N GLN A 223 -2.55 -5.18 1.54
CA GLN A 223 -1.42 -4.26 1.66
C GLN A 223 -1.81 -2.84 1.21
N VAL A 224 -1.06 -1.83 1.68
CA VAL A 224 -1.23 -0.42 1.30
C VAL A 224 0.13 0.19 0.98
N HIS A 225 0.22 0.88 -0.15
CA HIS A 225 1.35 1.76 -0.42
C HIS A 225 1.07 3.15 0.11
N LEU A 226 1.94 3.58 1.03
CA LEU A 226 1.97 4.93 1.59
C LEU A 226 2.85 5.79 0.70
N LYS A 227 2.22 6.59 -0.15
CA LYS A 227 2.84 7.46 -1.13
C LYS A 227 2.09 8.78 -1.15
N ASP A 228 2.80 9.92 -1.01
CA ASP A 228 2.15 11.21 -0.85
C ASP A 228 2.16 12.05 -2.13
N LEU A 229 1.10 12.85 -2.27
CA LEU A 229 0.81 13.63 -3.45
C LEU A 229 0.84 15.12 -3.13
N LYS A 230 1.57 15.89 -3.90
CA LYS A 230 1.62 17.35 -3.84
C LYS A 230 0.23 17.96 -3.84
N GLU A 231 0.02 18.94 -2.98
CA GLU A 231 -1.25 19.67 -2.94
C GLU A 231 -1.54 20.37 -4.28
N GLY A 232 -2.78 20.30 -4.73
CA GLY A 232 -3.23 20.90 -5.99
C GLY A 232 -2.79 20.15 -7.25
N ALA A 233 -2.22 18.97 -7.16
CA ALA A 233 -1.95 18.12 -8.31
C ALA A 233 -3.24 17.84 -9.11
N LYS A 234 -3.13 17.88 -10.44
CA LYS A 234 -4.27 17.64 -11.33
C LYS A 234 -4.46 16.15 -11.54
N ILE A 235 -5.70 15.74 -11.80
CA ILE A 235 -6.02 14.37 -12.20
C ILE A 235 -5.22 14.01 -13.45
N GLU A 236 -4.52 12.87 -13.40
CA GLU A 236 -3.73 12.32 -14.49
C GLU A 236 -3.88 10.80 -14.53
N PHE A 237 -4.30 10.28 -15.68
CA PHE A 237 -4.52 8.84 -15.87
C PHE A 237 -3.34 8.14 -16.59
N ASP A 238 -2.42 8.89 -17.18
CA ASP A 238 -1.20 8.34 -17.75
C ASP A 238 -0.08 8.46 -16.73
N GLU A 239 0.30 7.34 -16.12
CA GLU A 239 1.35 7.27 -15.12
C GLU A 239 2.67 7.87 -15.58
N SER A 240 2.94 7.83 -16.89
CA SER A 240 4.16 8.40 -17.49
C SER A 240 4.10 9.92 -17.68
N ALA A 241 2.91 10.50 -17.62
CA ALA A 241 2.68 11.94 -17.76
C ALA A 241 2.63 12.67 -16.40
N VAL A 242 2.62 11.95 -15.30
CA VAL A 242 2.62 12.55 -13.95
C VAL A 242 3.90 13.36 -13.75
N PRO A 243 3.81 14.65 -13.39
CA PRO A 243 4.97 15.47 -13.12
C PRO A 243 5.85 14.88 -12.02
N LYS A 244 7.17 14.91 -12.20
CA LYS A 244 8.10 14.36 -11.19
C LYS A 244 8.00 15.06 -9.83
N ASP A 245 7.64 16.34 -9.83
CA ASP A 245 7.42 17.13 -8.62
C ASP A 245 6.01 16.99 -8.03
N ALA A 246 5.21 16.05 -8.54
CA ALA A 246 3.95 15.65 -7.90
C ALA A 246 4.14 14.65 -6.76
N PHE A 247 5.28 13.97 -6.72
CA PHE A 247 5.63 13.01 -5.67
C PHE A 247 6.28 13.72 -4.49
N GLU A 248 5.68 13.60 -3.33
CA GLU A 248 6.17 14.20 -2.08
C GLU A 248 6.52 13.10 -1.06
N GLU A 249 7.34 13.44 -0.08
CA GLU A 249 7.59 12.59 1.07
C GLU A 249 6.30 12.44 1.92
N CYS A 250 6.09 11.26 2.49
CA CYS A 250 4.94 11.05 3.36
C CYS A 250 4.88 12.12 4.46
N GLY A 251 3.81 12.91 4.45
CA GLY A 251 3.55 14.02 5.37
C GLY A 251 3.85 15.42 4.82
N ASP A 252 4.49 15.54 3.67
CA ASP A 252 4.72 16.83 3.01
C ASP A 252 3.70 17.10 1.91
N GLY A 253 2.92 16.09 1.53
CA GLY A 253 1.86 16.20 0.54
C GLY A 253 0.48 16.47 1.14
N SER A 254 -0.54 16.04 0.41
CA SER A 254 -1.94 16.34 0.71
C SER A 254 -2.75 15.13 1.19
N ILE A 255 -2.11 13.96 1.37
CA ILE A 255 -2.77 12.74 1.85
C ILE A 255 -2.55 12.63 3.36
N ASP A 256 -3.64 12.53 4.13
CA ASP A 256 -3.56 12.33 5.58
C ASP A 256 -3.07 10.89 5.89
N MET A 257 -1.76 10.73 6.03
CA MET A 257 -1.13 9.44 6.31
C MET A 257 -1.57 8.84 7.65
N ALA A 258 -1.94 9.66 8.63
CA ALA A 258 -2.45 9.17 9.91
C ALA A 258 -3.82 8.51 9.72
N GLU A 259 -4.73 9.16 8.98
CA GLU A 259 -6.06 8.58 8.67
C GLU A 259 -5.91 7.37 7.73
N VAL A 260 -4.99 7.40 6.74
CA VAL A 260 -4.69 6.24 5.87
C VAL A 260 -4.31 5.03 6.71
N MET A 261 -3.32 5.14 7.61
CA MET A 261 -2.89 4.02 8.45
C MET A 261 -4.00 3.54 9.38
N LYS A 262 -4.80 4.44 9.95
CA LYS A 262 -5.93 4.10 10.79
C LYS A 262 -6.99 3.32 10.00
N VAL A 263 -7.37 3.79 8.83
CA VAL A 263 -8.36 3.11 7.97
C VAL A 263 -7.81 1.79 7.44
N ALA A 264 -6.50 1.70 7.14
CA ALA A 264 -5.86 0.44 6.80
C ALA A 264 -6.04 -0.62 7.91
N GLU A 265 -5.91 -0.24 9.19
CA GLU A 265 -6.22 -1.13 10.32
C GLU A 265 -7.71 -1.51 10.37
N GLU A 266 -8.61 -0.54 10.17
CA GLU A 266 -10.07 -0.75 10.17
C GLU A 266 -10.51 -1.75 9.09
N VAL A 267 -9.95 -1.67 7.88
CA VAL A 267 -10.30 -2.54 6.74
C VAL A 267 -9.53 -3.85 6.72
N GLY A 268 -8.62 -4.07 7.68
CA GLY A 268 -7.91 -5.33 7.87
C GLY A 268 -6.65 -5.49 7.01
N ALA A 269 -6.06 -4.41 6.49
CA ALA A 269 -4.78 -4.49 5.80
C ALA A 269 -3.70 -5.08 6.71
N GLU A 270 -2.85 -5.94 6.16
CA GLU A 270 -1.84 -6.67 6.91
C GLU A 270 -0.54 -5.89 7.02
N GLN A 271 -0.18 -5.16 5.94
CA GLN A 271 1.09 -4.48 5.79
C GLN A 271 0.96 -3.11 5.13
N CYS A 272 1.91 -2.23 5.42
CA CYS A 272 2.09 -0.96 4.73
C CYS A 272 3.54 -0.82 4.27
N HIS A 273 3.72 -0.35 3.04
CA HIS A 273 5.02 -0.06 2.45
C HIS A 273 5.05 1.40 2.00
N VAL A 274 6.11 2.11 2.34
CA VAL A 274 6.39 3.43 1.78
C VAL A 274 6.90 3.26 0.37
N GLU A 275 6.45 4.10 -0.56
CA GLU A 275 6.99 4.18 -1.91
C GLU A 275 7.02 5.63 -2.39
N GLN A 276 8.01 5.98 -3.22
CA GLN A 276 8.07 7.24 -3.95
C GLN A 276 8.77 7.00 -5.29
N ASP A 277 8.02 7.10 -6.40
CA ASP A 277 8.57 6.76 -7.73
C ASP A 277 9.61 7.76 -8.23
N GLN A 278 9.49 9.00 -7.85
CA GLN A 278 10.36 10.09 -8.28
C GLN A 278 10.80 10.92 -7.06
N SER A 279 12.10 11.04 -6.88
CA SER A 279 12.72 11.94 -5.92
C SER A 279 14.11 12.34 -6.44
N PRO A 280 14.55 13.59 -6.20
CA PRO A 280 15.93 13.99 -6.49
C PRO A 280 16.95 13.34 -5.53
N GLY A 281 16.52 12.93 -4.33
CA GLY A 281 17.33 12.26 -3.30
C GLY A 281 16.60 11.09 -2.64
N PRO A 282 16.46 9.92 -3.33
CA PRO A 282 15.60 8.83 -2.82
C PRO A 282 15.99 8.30 -1.43
N ILE A 283 17.26 8.33 -1.07
CA ILE A 283 17.74 7.88 0.25
C ILE A 283 17.28 8.83 1.35
N GLU A 284 17.40 10.12 1.12
CA GLU A 284 16.95 11.17 2.03
C GLU A 284 15.42 11.18 2.13
N SER A 285 14.74 11.07 0.99
CA SER A 285 13.27 11.03 0.89
C SER A 285 12.67 9.87 1.70
N MET A 286 13.16 8.64 1.52
CA MET A 286 12.65 7.50 2.26
C MET A 286 12.88 7.64 3.77
N ALA A 287 14.04 8.21 4.18
CA ALA A 287 14.33 8.45 5.59
C ALA A 287 13.42 9.53 6.20
N GLN A 288 13.10 10.58 5.44
CA GLN A 288 12.16 11.63 5.84
C GLN A 288 10.75 11.07 5.99
N SER A 289 10.25 10.32 5.01
CA SER A 289 8.96 9.64 5.07
C SER A 289 8.84 8.73 6.30
N PHE A 290 9.86 7.89 6.54
CA PHE A 290 9.89 7.02 7.73
C PHE A 290 9.84 7.82 9.02
N LYS A 291 10.63 8.90 9.14
CA LYS A 291 10.67 9.77 10.32
C LYS A 291 9.31 10.41 10.60
N HIS A 292 8.63 10.93 9.57
CA HIS A 292 7.29 11.49 9.71
C HIS A 292 6.30 10.45 10.22
N LEU A 293 6.19 9.31 9.54
CA LEU A 293 5.25 8.25 9.90
C LEU A 293 5.49 7.73 11.32
N ASN A 294 6.76 7.51 11.70
CA ASN A 294 7.09 7.08 13.06
C ASN A 294 6.74 8.13 14.12
N GLY A 295 6.73 9.41 13.75
CA GLY A 295 6.31 10.52 14.61
C GLY A 295 4.79 10.58 14.85
N LEU A 296 3.98 10.01 13.97
CA LEU A 296 2.51 9.98 14.13
C LEU A 296 2.05 9.12 15.32
N GLY A 297 2.93 8.29 15.87
CA GLY A 297 2.65 7.43 17.02
C GLY A 297 3.21 7.94 18.35
N SER A 298 3.72 9.19 18.41
CA SER A 298 4.32 9.78 19.62
C SER A 298 3.41 10.79 20.30
#